data_d7711848c7221d37a222e663ea2a2b1a
#
_entry.id   d7711848c7221d37a222e663ea2a2b1a
#
_cell.length_a   1.000
_cell.length_b   1.000
_cell.length_c   1.000
_cell.angle_alpha   90.00
_cell.angle_beta   90.00
_cell.angle_gamma   90.00
#
_symmetry.space_group_name_H-M   'P 1'
#
loop_
_entity.id
_entity.type
_entity.pdbx_description
1 polymer ?
#
loop_
_entity_poly.entity_id
_entity_poly.type
_entity_poly.pdbx_seq_one_letter_code
_entity_poly.pdbx_strand_id
1 'polypeptide(L)'
;MILLVFPHQLFLKHPGLKPRPNRVALIEDSLFFSDFHYPAKFHQQKLWLHRATMKRYQAHLDELEFDTVYCDLDRRVDSLKRHLKKIVKQSGSSQLTVCDPADFMLEKRLVRAANELDLRLTFLPNPGFINQPSENQEYRAGKKRWFMADFYKWQRRRLDVLMEADEPAGGKWSFDEDNRKKVPKKLLGEIPSLLKIKRDDFDSEAQSYVEKKFADHPGSLNQLYYPTSHQDAKRWLQHFLKHRFERFGDYEDAIVEGESWLWHSVLTPALNIGLLTPDQVIKTTLRFAEKNDVPINSSEGFVRQIIGWREFMKATYDDLGVTMRNSNHWNHHRTIPSSFYDGTTGIVPIDDTIRRLLKTGYCHHIERLMVLGGFMFLCEFHPREVYRWFMEMFIDSYDWVMVTNVYSMSQHADGGLTTTKPYFSGSSYVRKMSHYAKGDWCDIWDGLYWRWIWNHVEDLSRNPRWAMMCAMAKKMDPEKRERHLKNAEAFLSTLDDET
;
A
#
# COMPACT_ATOMS: atom_id res chain seq x y z
N MET A 1 22.04 -8.63 24.69
CA MET A 1 21.44 -8.06 23.47
C MET A 1 19.94 -7.90 23.69
N ILE A 2 19.39 -6.73 23.34
CA ILE A 2 17.95 -6.42 23.39
C ILE A 2 17.41 -6.45 21.96
N LEU A 3 16.36 -7.21 21.73
CA LEU A 3 15.63 -7.20 20.45
C LEU A 3 14.52 -6.16 20.51
N LEU A 4 14.49 -5.24 19.54
CA LEU A 4 13.40 -4.27 19.35
C LEU A 4 12.44 -4.80 18.29
N VAL A 5 11.14 -4.72 18.55
CA VAL A 5 10.07 -5.17 17.64
C VAL A 5 9.04 -4.06 17.50
N PHE A 6 8.75 -3.66 16.27
CA PHE A 6 7.77 -2.64 15.91
C PHE A 6 6.50 -3.25 15.31
N PRO A 7 5.39 -2.50 15.16
CA PRO A 7 4.10 -3.03 14.71
C PRO A 7 4.11 -3.79 13.37
N HIS A 8 5.09 -3.51 12.52
CA HIS A 8 5.25 -4.10 11.19
C HIS A 8 6.33 -5.20 11.10
N GLN A 9 6.76 -5.75 12.26
CA GLN A 9 7.85 -6.74 12.35
C GLN A 9 7.47 -7.97 13.17
N LEU A 10 6.19 -8.36 13.16
CA LEU A 10 5.65 -9.44 13.99
C LEU A 10 5.85 -10.82 13.34
N PHE A 11 7.10 -11.15 12.98
CA PHE A 11 7.42 -12.39 12.28
C PHE A 11 7.39 -13.61 13.21
N LEU A 12 6.66 -14.65 12.84
CA LEU A 12 6.63 -15.91 13.62
C LEU A 12 8.04 -16.52 13.78
N LYS A 13 8.86 -16.44 12.73
CA LYS A 13 10.28 -16.82 12.76
C LYS A 13 11.13 -15.53 12.67
N HIS A 14 11.06 -14.73 13.73
CA HIS A 14 11.80 -13.46 13.77
C HIS A 14 13.31 -13.72 13.87
N PRO A 15 14.15 -13.14 12.97
CA PRO A 15 15.59 -13.45 12.92
C PRO A 15 16.33 -13.08 14.23
N GLY A 16 15.87 -12.08 14.96
CA GLY A 16 16.46 -11.65 16.23
C GLY A 16 16.12 -12.54 17.44
N LEU A 17 15.32 -13.60 17.28
CA LEU A 17 15.05 -14.56 18.35
C LEU A 17 16.12 -15.66 18.43
N LYS A 18 17.03 -15.73 17.45
CA LYS A 18 18.17 -16.66 17.44
C LYS A 18 19.44 -15.92 17.04
N PRO A 19 20.47 -15.84 17.93
CA PRO A 19 20.52 -16.37 19.29
C PRO A 19 19.50 -15.68 20.21
N ARG A 20 19.11 -16.38 21.31
CA ARG A 20 18.09 -15.88 22.25
C ARG A 20 18.48 -14.51 22.81
N PRO A 21 17.68 -13.46 22.65
CA PRO A 21 17.94 -12.16 23.25
C PRO A 21 17.75 -12.18 24.77
N ASN A 22 18.44 -11.31 25.49
CA ASN A 22 18.22 -11.13 26.94
C ASN A 22 16.82 -10.55 27.23
N ARG A 23 16.31 -9.74 26.29
CA ARG A 23 14.99 -9.10 26.38
C ARG A 23 14.44 -8.81 24.97
N VAL A 24 13.12 -8.92 24.82
CA VAL A 24 12.39 -8.46 23.62
C VAL A 24 11.52 -7.27 24.00
N ALA A 25 11.74 -6.12 23.36
CA ALA A 25 10.96 -4.91 23.58
C ALA A 25 10.01 -4.65 22.40
N LEU A 26 8.70 -4.74 22.67
CA LEU A 26 7.67 -4.38 21.70
C LEU A 26 7.32 -2.90 21.90
N ILE A 27 7.45 -2.08 20.85
CA ILE A 27 7.34 -0.63 20.95
C ILE A 27 6.22 -0.13 20.03
N GLU A 28 5.20 0.51 20.62
CA GLU A 28 4.23 1.33 19.89
C GLU A 28 4.91 2.67 19.54
N ASP A 29 5.72 2.65 18.47
CA ASP A 29 6.36 3.89 18.02
C ASP A 29 5.33 4.85 17.44
N SER A 30 5.49 6.13 17.74
CA SER A 30 4.56 7.19 17.35
C SER A 30 4.34 7.28 15.84
N LEU A 31 5.33 6.93 15.00
CA LEU A 31 5.19 6.91 13.54
C LEU A 31 4.07 6.00 13.03
N PHE A 32 3.66 4.99 13.81
CA PHE A 32 2.59 4.04 13.42
C PHE A 32 1.27 4.29 14.14
N PHE A 33 1.20 5.23 15.07
CA PHE A 33 0.01 5.52 15.86
C PHE A 33 -0.38 6.99 15.84
N SER A 34 0.49 7.90 16.26
CA SER A 34 0.26 9.35 16.27
C SER A 34 1.57 10.06 16.54
N ASP A 35 2.16 10.68 15.55
CA ASP A 35 3.46 11.31 15.64
C ASP A 35 3.37 12.82 15.79
N PHE A 36 4.30 13.40 16.57
CA PHE A 36 4.36 14.83 16.82
C PHE A 36 4.85 15.60 15.56
N HIS A 37 5.90 15.11 14.88
CA HIS A 37 6.51 15.79 13.75
C HIS A 37 5.85 15.45 12.41
N TYR A 38 5.21 14.28 12.33
CA TYR A 38 4.53 13.77 11.15
C TYR A 38 3.08 13.41 11.51
N PRO A 39 2.25 14.42 11.86
CA PRO A 39 0.89 14.18 12.29
C PRO A 39 0.08 13.55 11.17
N ALA A 40 -0.42 12.34 11.43
CA ALA A 40 -1.34 11.63 10.57
C ALA A 40 -2.43 11.00 11.44
N LYS A 41 -3.68 11.11 10.98
CA LYS A 41 -4.82 10.49 11.62
C LYS A 41 -5.10 9.14 10.98
N PHE A 42 -4.34 8.11 11.35
CA PHE A 42 -4.49 6.78 10.78
C PHE A 42 -5.88 6.21 11.01
N HIS A 43 -6.38 5.49 10.02
CA HIS A 43 -7.66 4.77 10.07
C HIS A 43 -7.78 3.91 11.34
N GLN A 44 -8.91 4.00 12.03
CA GLN A 44 -9.13 3.32 13.32
C GLN A 44 -8.86 1.81 13.25
N GLN A 45 -9.23 1.14 12.16
CA GLN A 45 -8.95 -0.30 11.99
C GLN A 45 -7.45 -0.61 11.85
N LYS A 46 -6.63 0.30 11.33
CA LYS A 46 -5.17 0.14 11.30
C LYS A 46 -4.59 0.16 12.70
N LEU A 47 -5.03 1.11 13.52
CA LEU A 47 -4.62 1.22 14.93
C LEU A 47 -5.10 0.00 15.73
N TRP A 48 -6.32 -0.45 15.49
CA TRP A 48 -6.87 -1.68 16.07
C TRP A 48 -6.01 -2.89 15.69
N LEU A 49 -5.72 -3.06 14.40
CA LEU A 49 -4.86 -4.15 13.89
C LEU A 49 -3.49 -4.12 14.57
N HIS A 50 -2.81 -2.96 14.63
CA HIS A 50 -1.51 -2.83 15.25
C HIS A 50 -1.54 -3.24 16.73
N ARG A 51 -2.46 -2.67 17.52
CA ARG A 51 -2.57 -2.96 18.95
C ARG A 51 -2.86 -4.44 19.22
N ALA A 52 -3.88 -5.01 18.57
CA ALA A 52 -4.28 -6.40 18.77
C ALA A 52 -3.15 -7.37 18.41
N THR A 53 -2.50 -7.16 17.25
CA THR A 53 -1.42 -8.04 16.79
C THR A 53 -0.18 -7.94 17.67
N MET A 54 0.21 -6.75 18.11
CA MET A 54 1.36 -6.57 19.00
C MET A 54 1.13 -7.22 20.37
N LYS A 55 -0.05 -7.04 20.97
CA LYS A 55 -0.39 -7.67 22.26
C LYS A 55 -0.42 -9.19 22.15
N ARG A 56 -0.99 -9.70 21.08
CA ARG A 56 -1.00 -11.13 20.79
C ARG A 56 0.40 -11.70 20.55
N TYR A 57 1.27 -10.94 19.86
CA TYR A 57 2.65 -11.33 19.64
C TYR A 57 3.47 -11.32 20.92
N GLN A 58 3.23 -10.35 21.83
CA GLN A 58 3.80 -10.37 23.17
C GLN A 58 3.42 -11.65 23.90
N ALA A 59 2.12 -11.97 24.00
CA ALA A 59 1.65 -13.19 24.67
C ALA A 59 2.28 -14.45 24.09
N HIS A 60 2.42 -14.54 22.77
CA HIS A 60 3.11 -15.65 22.12
C HIS A 60 4.60 -15.76 22.52
N LEU A 61 5.30 -14.63 22.65
CA LEU A 61 6.68 -14.63 23.11
C LEU A 61 6.79 -15.01 24.60
N ASP A 62 5.84 -14.60 25.43
CA ASP A 62 5.76 -14.96 26.86
C ASP A 62 5.51 -16.47 27.01
N GLU A 63 4.64 -17.08 26.18
CA GLU A 63 4.44 -18.53 26.11
C GLU A 63 5.73 -19.31 25.74
N LEU A 64 6.62 -18.66 24.97
CA LEU A 64 7.95 -19.20 24.62
C LEU A 64 9.02 -18.81 25.66
N GLU A 65 8.60 -18.32 26.81
CA GLU A 65 9.43 -17.92 27.96
C GLU A 65 10.48 -16.83 27.62
N PHE A 66 10.24 -15.96 26.62
CA PHE A 66 11.09 -14.79 26.42
C PHE A 66 10.80 -13.73 27.48
N ASP A 67 11.85 -13.04 27.97
CA ASP A 67 11.68 -11.84 28.79
C ASP A 67 11.21 -10.69 27.90
N THR A 68 9.92 -10.35 27.98
CA THR A 68 9.31 -9.32 27.15
C THR A 68 9.03 -8.03 27.93
N VAL A 69 9.10 -6.90 27.25
CA VAL A 69 8.60 -5.60 27.72
C VAL A 69 7.76 -4.94 26.65
N TYR A 70 6.59 -4.48 27.05
CA TYR A 70 5.71 -3.72 26.14
C TYR A 70 5.80 -2.23 26.45
N CYS A 71 6.05 -1.44 25.43
CA CYS A 71 6.14 0.02 25.52
C CYS A 71 4.91 0.62 24.81
N ASP A 72 3.92 1.03 25.60
CA ASP A 72 2.73 1.73 25.09
C ASP A 72 3.11 3.06 24.44
N LEU A 73 2.25 3.55 23.55
CA LEU A 73 2.41 4.81 22.84
C LEU A 73 2.73 5.97 23.78
N ASP A 74 3.85 6.62 23.52
CA ASP A 74 4.24 7.90 24.10
C ASP A 74 4.23 8.98 22.99
N ARG A 75 3.28 9.92 23.04
CA ARG A 75 3.09 10.97 22.02
C ARG A 75 4.08 12.14 22.16
N ARG A 76 4.92 12.14 23.19
CA ARG A 76 5.89 13.22 23.42
C ARG A 76 7.04 13.15 22.44
N VAL A 77 7.67 14.28 22.19
CA VAL A 77 8.91 14.37 21.39
C VAL A 77 9.97 13.41 21.94
N ASP A 78 10.74 12.79 21.07
CA ASP A 78 11.78 11.80 21.40
C ASP A 78 11.29 10.59 22.23
N SER A 79 10.04 10.17 22.01
CA SER A 79 9.46 9.00 22.69
C SER A 79 10.31 7.75 22.57
N LEU A 80 10.82 7.45 21.36
CA LEU A 80 11.69 6.31 21.11
C LEU A 80 12.93 6.32 21.99
N LYS A 81 13.63 7.46 22.07
CA LYS A 81 14.81 7.61 22.96
C LYS A 81 14.47 7.36 24.42
N ARG A 82 13.32 7.84 24.90
CA ARG A 82 12.86 7.57 26.28
C ARG A 82 12.59 6.10 26.54
N HIS A 83 11.93 5.41 25.58
CA HIS A 83 11.73 3.96 25.67
C HIS A 83 13.06 3.22 25.72
N LEU A 84 13.99 3.51 24.80
CA LEU A 84 15.31 2.88 24.76
C LEU A 84 16.09 3.10 26.07
N LYS A 85 16.12 4.33 26.60
CA LYS A 85 16.78 4.64 27.88
C LYS A 85 16.23 3.80 29.04
N LYS A 86 14.89 3.64 29.12
CA LYS A 86 14.22 2.81 30.13
C LYS A 86 14.57 1.33 29.98
N ILE A 87 14.46 0.79 28.75
CA ILE A 87 14.72 -0.61 28.44
C ILE A 87 16.17 -0.99 28.74
N VAL A 88 17.12 -0.18 28.28
CA VAL A 88 18.56 -0.38 28.51
C VAL A 88 18.89 -0.36 30.00
N LYS A 89 18.35 0.61 30.77
CA LYS A 89 18.54 0.67 32.24
C LYS A 89 18.02 -0.60 32.93
N GLN A 90 16.91 -1.15 32.47
CA GLN A 90 16.32 -2.36 33.07
C GLN A 90 17.03 -3.65 32.68
N SER A 91 17.61 -3.72 31.48
CA SER A 91 18.26 -4.94 30.97
C SER A 91 19.77 -5.00 31.25
N GLY A 92 20.41 -3.88 31.55
CA GLY A 92 21.87 -3.77 31.71
C GLY A 92 22.67 -4.00 30.42
N SER A 93 22.00 -4.05 29.22
CA SER A 93 22.66 -4.30 27.94
C SER A 93 22.70 -3.04 27.09
N SER A 94 23.87 -2.71 26.52
CA SER A 94 24.05 -1.62 25.56
C SER A 94 23.93 -2.06 24.09
N GLN A 95 23.57 -3.33 23.83
CA GLN A 95 23.45 -3.86 22.48
C GLN A 95 21.98 -3.98 22.07
N LEU A 96 21.60 -3.24 21.03
CA LEU A 96 20.29 -3.27 20.40
C LEU A 96 20.33 -4.00 19.05
N THR A 97 19.31 -4.78 18.78
CA THR A 97 19.11 -5.45 17.52
C THR A 97 17.68 -5.23 17.03
N VAL A 98 17.50 -4.99 15.75
CA VAL A 98 16.20 -4.75 15.12
C VAL A 98 16.24 -5.27 13.69
N CYS A 99 15.12 -5.77 13.15
CA CYS A 99 15.03 -5.97 11.69
C CYS A 99 15.11 -4.62 10.96
N ASP A 100 15.65 -4.60 9.74
CA ASP A 100 15.54 -3.44 8.86
C ASP A 100 14.08 -2.93 8.91
N PRO A 101 13.85 -1.70 9.36
CA PRO A 101 12.48 -1.21 9.57
C PRO A 101 11.73 -0.93 8.24
N ALA A 102 12.43 -0.92 7.10
CA ALA A 102 11.84 -0.52 5.82
C ALA A 102 11.09 0.83 5.92
N ASP A 103 11.54 1.69 6.81
CA ASP A 103 10.99 3.02 7.10
C ASP A 103 12.14 3.96 7.40
N PHE A 104 12.37 4.92 6.50
CA PHE A 104 13.49 5.86 6.57
C PHE A 104 13.49 6.71 7.85
N MET A 105 12.29 7.11 8.31
CA MET A 105 12.20 7.96 9.48
C MET A 105 12.45 7.18 10.78
N LEU A 106 11.94 5.95 10.85
CA LEU A 106 12.23 5.08 11.98
C LEU A 106 13.72 4.71 12.06
N GLU A 107 14.32 4.37 10.91
CA GLU A 107 15.76 4.09 10.84
C GLU A 107 16.58 5.28 11.36
N LYS A 108 16.32 6.49 10.86
CA LYS A 108 17.00 7.70 11.33
C LYS A 108 16.80 7.96 12.82
N ARG A 109 15.61 7.74 13.34
CA ARG A 109 15.32 7.89 14.78
C ARG A 109 16.08 6.87 15.62
N LEU A 110 16.14 5.61 15.15
CA LEU A 110 16.88 4.54 15.82
C LEU A 110 18.38 4.86 15.88
N VAL A 111 18.97 5.22 14.74
CA VAL A 111 20.40 5.57 14.67
C VAL A 111 20.72 6.77 15.55
N ARG A 112 19.93 7.85 15.49
CA ARG A 112 20.11 9.03 16.34
C ARG A 112 20.00 8.69 17.82
N ALA A 113 18.95 7.98 18.22
CA ALA A 113 18.75 7.63 19.62
C ALA A 113 19.83 6.67 20.15
N ALA A 114 20.32 5.74 19.35
CA ALA A 114 21.42 4.84 19.70
C ALA A 114 22.72 5.63 19.91
N ASN A 115 23.07 6.54 19.00
CA ASN A 115 24.26 7.40 19.13
C ASN A 115 24.20 8.30 20.37
N GLU A 116 23.05 8.95 20.63
CA GLU A 116 22.88 9.83 21.78
C GLU A 116 22.90 9.09 23.15
N LEU A 117 22.64 7.79 23.15
CA LEU A 117 22.65 6.94 24.33
C LEU A 117 23.88 6.03 24.43
N ASP A 118 24.85 6.18 23.54
CA ASP A 118 26.05 5.34 23.42
C ASP A 118 25.73 3.84 23.33
N LEU A 119 24.79 3.47 22.44
CA LEU A 119 24.32 2.11 22.25
C LEU A 119 24.79 1.53 20.90
N ARG A 120 25.16 0.26 20.89
CA ARG A 120 25.47 -0.46 19.67
C ARG A 120 24.18 -0.96 19.01
N LEU A 121 23.83 -0.43 17.85
CA LEU A 121 22.67 -0.82 17.06
C LEU A 121 23.08 -1.75 15.89
N THR A 122 22.36 -2.85 15.74
CA THR A 122 22.55 -3.82 14.64
C THR A 122 21.23 -4.03 13.92
N PHE A 123 21.23 -3.86 12.59
CA PHE A 123 20.10 -4.19 11.74
C PHE A 123 20.20 -5.63 11.22
N LEU A 124 19.11 -6.35 11.26
CA LEU A 124 18.95 -7.70 10.72
C LEU A 124 18.17 -7.67 9.40
N PRO A 125 18.32 -8.68 8.54
CA PRO A 125 17.48 -8.86 7.36
C PRO A 125 15.99 -8.84 7.72
N ASN A 126 15.17 -8.24 6.85
CA ASN A 126 13.73 -8.16 7.05
C ASN A 126 12.99 -9.27 6.29
N PRO A 127 12.39 -10.26 6.98
CA PRO A 127 11.63 -11.35 6.33
C PRO A 127 10.36 -10.90 5.59
N GLY A 128 9.96 -9.65 5.73
CA GLY A 128 8.86 -9.03 4.98
C GLY A 128 9.17 -8.82 3.49
N PHE A 129 10.43 -9.07 3.08
CA PHE A 129 10.89 -8.98 1.69
C PHE A 129 11.69 -10.24 1.31
N ILE A 130 11.66 -10.58 0.02
CA ILE A 130 12.42 -11.70 -0.54
C ILE A 130 13.85 -11.27 -0.82
N ASN A 131 14.00 -10.05 -1.38
CA ASN A 131 15.29 -9.53 -1.75
C ASN A 131 16.02 -8.90 -0.56
N GLN A 132 17.34 -9.11 -0.52
CA GLN A 132 18.22 -8.34 0.32
C GLN A 132 18.67 -7.07 -0.42
N PRO A 133 19.07 -5.99 0.30
CA PRO A 133 19.55 -4.77 -0.33
C PRO A 133 20.70 -5.00 -1.33
N SER A 134 21.60 -5.93 -1.05
CA SER A 134 22.71 -6.29 -1.96
C SER A 134 22.24 -6.86 -3.30
N GLU A 135 21.20 -7.68 -3.31
CA GLU A 135 20.62 -8.26 -4.52
C GLU A 135 19.93 -7.17 -5.37
N ASN A 136 19.25 -6.22 -4.74
CA ASN A 136 18.69 -5.06 -5.43
C ASN A 136 19.77 -4.16 -6.04
N GLN A 137 20.89 -3.98 -5.33
CA GLN A 137 22.06 -3.23 -5.84
C GLN A 137 22.70 -3.97 -7.02
N GLU A 138 22.82 -5.29 -6.99
CA GLU A 138 23.29 -6.09 -8.11
C GLU A 138 22.41 -5.91 -9.35
N TYR A 139 21.08 -6.00 -9.19
CA TYR A 139 20.17 -5.72 -10.31
C TYR A 139 20.36 -4.30 -10.86
N ARG A 140 20.52 -3.31 -9.99
CA ARG A 140 20.64 -1.88 -10.35
C ARG A 140 21.97 -1.56 -11.04
N ALA A 141 23.02 -2.32 -10.76
CA ALA A 141 24.36 -2.07 -11.29
C ALA A 141 24.36 -2.05 -12.83
N GLY A 142 24.94 -1.00 -13.39
CA GLY A 142 25.03 -0.80 -14.83
C GLY A 142 23.73 -0.39 -15.54
N LYS A 143 22.61 -0.27 -14.83
CA LYS A 143 21.34 0.18 -15.42
C LYS A 143 21.14 1.69 -15.25
N LYS A 144 20.64 2.35 -16.30
CA LYS A 144 20.37 3.80 -16.27
C LYS A 144 19.18 4.17 -15.38
N ARG A 145 18.19 3.30 -15.28
CA ARG A 145 16.97 3.53 -14.49
C ARG A 145 16.36 2.22 -14.01
N TRP A 146 15.48 2.31 -13.04
CA TRP A 146 14.59 1.24 -12.65
C TRP A 146 13.53 1.00 -13.73
N PHE A 147 13.28 -0.26 -14.07
CA PHE A 147 12.23 -0.63 -15.00
C PHE A 147 11.55 -1.93 -14.55
N MET A 148 10.27 -1.83 -14.19
CA MET A 148 9.54 -2.92 -13.52
C MET A 148 9.51 -4.22 -14.32
N ALA A 149 9.29 -4.14 -15.64
CA ALA A 149 9.20 -5.36 -16.46
C ALA A 149 10.53 -6.12 -16.50
N ASP A 150 11.67 -5.43 -16.56
CA ASP A 150 13.00 -6.06 -16.54
C ASP A 150 13.32 -6.60 -15.14
N PHE A 151 12.95 -5.86 -14.08
CA PHE A 151 13.11 -6.31 -12.72
C PHE A 151 12.33 -7.61 -12.47
N TYR A 152 11.08 -7.68 -12.93
CA TYR A 152 10.26 -8.85 -12.78
C TYR A 152 10.81 -10.07 -13.54
N LYS A 153 11.31 -9.90 -14.78
CA LYS A 153 12.00 -10.97 -15.51
C LYS A 153 13.24 -11.48 -14.77
N TRP A 154 14.03 -10.56 -14.23
CA TRP A 154 15.19 -10.90 -13.40
C TRP A 154 14.78 -11.67 -12.16
N GLN A 155 13.72 -11.24 -11.45
CA GLN A 155 13.19 -11.93 -10.28
C GLN A 155 12.72 -13.35 -10.61
N ARG A 156 11.96 -13.54 -11.68
CA ARG A 156 11.46 -14.87 -12.10
C ARG A 156 12.62 -15.85 -12.35
N ARG A 157 13.65 -15.41 -13.07
CA ARG A 157 14.83 -16.24 -13.33
C ARG A 157 15.61 -16.54 -12.06
N ARG A 158 15.89 -15.53 -11.24
CA ARG A 158 16.66 -15.68 -10.01
C ARG A 158 16.00 -16.61 -8.99
N LEU A 159 14.69 -16.53 -8.89
CA LEU A 159 13.90 -17.31 -7.92
C LEU A 159 13.39 -18.64 -8.49
N ASP A 160 13.60 -18.90 -9.75
CA ASP A 160 13.05 -20.04 -10.51
C ASP A 160 11.53 -20.18 -10.33
N VAL A 161 10.81 -19.04 -10.53
CA VAL A 161 9.37 -18.96 -10.31
C VAL A 161 8.62 -18.82 -11.63
N LEU A 162 7.71 -19.76 -11.90
CA LEU A 162 6.97 -19.89 -13.16
C LEU A 162 7.91 -19.94 -14.38
N MET A 163 9.00 -20.69 -14.27
CA MET A 163 9.95 -20.97 -15.35
C MET A 163 9.78 -22.40 -15.84
N GLU A 164 9.99 -22.60 -17.14
CA GLU A 164 10.11 -23.90 -17.82
C GLU A 164 11.48 -23.91 -18.49
N ALA A 165 12.46 -24.49 -17.85
CA ALA A 165 13.89 -24.28 -18.14
C ALA A 165 14.23 -22.77 -18.15
N ASP A 166 14.77 -22.23 -19.25
CA ASP A 166 15.15 -20.81 -19.35
C ASP A 166 14.02 -19.88 -19.82
N GLU A 167 12.85 -20.44 -20.17
CA GLU A 167 11.70 -19.70 -20.71
C GLU A 167 10.59 -19.48 -19.65
N PRO A 168 9.78 -18.45 -19.78
CA PRO A 168 8.66 -18.24 -18.88
C PRO A 168 7.55 -19.27 -19.12
N ALA A 169 7.01 -19.86 -18.07
CA ALA A 169 5.85 -20.74 -18.14
C ALA A 169 4.69 -20.09 -18.90
N GLY A 170 4.06 -20.85 -19.80
CA GLY A 170 3.02 -20.36 -20.71
C GLY A 170 3.53 -19.45 -21.83
N GLY A 171 4.84 -19.39 -22.09
CA GLY A 171 5.46 -18.68 -23.21
C GLY A 171 5.46 -17.15 -23.11
N LYS A 172 4.97 -16.56 -21.99
CA LYS A 172 4.91 -15.10 -21.81
C LYS A 172 5.45 -14.68 -20.45
N TRP A 173 6.15 -13.54 -20.41
CA TRP A 173 6.63 -12.94 -19.17
C TRP A 173 5.51 -12.30 -18.33
N SER A 174 4.41 -11.90 -18.96
CA SER A 174 3.25 -11.29 -18.29
C SER A 174 1.98 -11.58 -19.05
N PHE A 175 0.90 -11.84 -18.33
CA PHE A 175 -0.46 -12.01 -18.84
C PHE A 175 -1.37 -10.83 -18.47
N ASP A 176 -0.79 -9.66 -18.15
CA ASP A 176 -1.51 -8.44 -17.72
C ASP A 176 -2.62 -8.01 -18.71
N GLU A 177 -2.44 -8.27 -20.01
CA GLU A 177 -3.46 -7.96 -21.02
C GLU A 177 -4.73 -8.80 -20.85
N ASP A 178 -4.60 -10.03 -20.35
CA ASP A 178 -5.71 -10.95 -20.12
C ASP A 178 -6.47 -10.64 -18.81
N ASN A 179 -5.90 -9.77 -17.93
CA ASN A 179 -6.39 -9.48 -16.59
C ASN A 179 -7.30 -8.24 -16.49
N ARG A 180 -7.83 -7.76 -17.60
CA ARG A 180 -8.59 -6.50 -17.71
C ARG A 180 -10.04 -6.69 -18.09
N LYS A 181 -10.66 -7.77 -17.64
CA LYS A 181 -12.07 -8.06 -17.94
C LYS A 181 -12.99 -7.35 -16.93
N LYS A 182 -14.10 -6.80 -17.44
CA LYS A 182 -15.19 -6.34 -16.59
C LYS A 182 -15.95 -7.55 -16.03
N VAL A 183 -16.39 -7.50 -14.77
CA VAL A 183 -17.19 -8.58 -14.18
C VAL A 183 -18.52 -8.70 -14.91
N PRO A 184 -18.88 -9.85 -15.50
CA PRO A 184 -20.19 -10.06 -16.10
C PRO A 184 -21.32 -9.95 -15.05
N LYS A 185 -22.45 -9.37 -15.42
CA LYS A 185 -23.60 -9.19 -14.49
C LYS A 185 -24.01 -10.49 -13.78
N LYS A 186 -23.95 -11.62 -14.49
CA LYS A 186 -24.29 -12.95 -13.95
C LYS A 186 -23.37 -13.41 -12.83
N LEU A 187 -22.13 -12.88 -12.76
CA LEU A 187 -21.15 -13.23 -11.74
C LEU A 187 -21.17 -12.31 -10.50
N LEU A 188 -21.96 -11.23 -10.52
CA LEU A 188 -22.03 -10.31 -9.37
C LEU A 188 -22.50 -11.02 -8.09
N GLY A 189 -23.43 -11.97 -8.22
CA GLY A 189 -23.90 -12.80 -7.10
C GLY A 189 -22.93 -13.90 -6.64
N GLU A 190 -21.84 -14.13 -7.40
CA GLU A 190 -20.85 -15.16 -7.10
C GLU A 190 -19.57 -14.60 -6.45
N ILE A 191 -19.50 -13.27 -6.19
CA ILE A 191 -18.34 -12.64 -5.53
C ILE A 191 -18.18 -13.24 -4.14
N PRO A 192 -17.03 -13.89 -3.83
CA PRO A 192 -16.88 -14.59 -2.57
C PRO A 192 -16.78 -13.64 -1.37
N SER A 193 -17.46 -13.95 -0.29
CA SER A 193 -17.31 -13.23 0.98
C SER A 193 -15.91 -13.43 1.58
N LEU A 194 -15.46 -12.51 2.43
CA LEU A 194 -14.25 -12.71 3.22
C LEU A 194 -14.41 -13.85 4.25
N LEU A 195 -13.28 -14.44 4.65
CA LEU A 195 -13.25 -15.35 5.78
C LEU A 195 -13.69 -14.61 7.05
N LYS A 196 -14.72 -15.11 7.73
CA LYS A 196 -15.11 -14.60 9.04
C LYS A 196 -14.14 -15.09 10.11
N ILE A 197 -13.55 -14.16 10.84
CA ILE A 197 -12.61 -14.43 11.93
C ILE A 197 -13.33 -14.20 13.26
N LYS A 198 -13.24 -15.19 14.16
CA LYS A 198 -13.73 -15.03 15.52
C LYS A 198 -12.80 -14.11 16.30
N ARG A 199 -13.37 -13.06 16.91
CA ARG A 199 -12.65 -12.10 17.75
C ARG A 199 -12.53 -12.61 19.18
N ASP A 200 -11.51 -12.17 19.88
CA ASP A 200 -11.22 -12.54 21.26
C ASP A 200 -10.84 -11.31 22.12
N ASP A 201 -10.32 -11.55 23.31
CA ASP A 201 -10.02 -10.51 24.29
C ASP A 201 -8.92 -9.55 23.80
N PHE A 202 -7.94 -9.99 23.00
CA PHE A 202 -6.95 -9.10 22.40
C PHE A 202 -7.57 -8.12 21.40
N ASP A 203 -8.51 -8.59 20.60
CA ASP A 203 -9.24 -7.76 19.66
C ASP A 203 -10.13 -6.74 20.40
N SER A 204 -10.79 -7.18 21.48
CA SER A 204 -11.70 -6.35 22.29
C SER A 204 -10.93 -5.26 23.07
N GLU A 205 -9.76 -5.62 23.66
CA GLU A 205 -8.86 -4.65 24.32
C GLU A 205 -8.41 -3.58 23.33
N ALA A 206 -7.96 -4.02 22.16
CA ALA A 206 -7.45 -3.10 21.15
C ALA A 206 -8.55 -2.19 20.58
N GLN A 207 -9.78 -2.67 20.40
CA GLN A 207 -10.92 -1.85 20.02
C GLN A 207 -11.18 -0.76 21.05
N SER A 208 -11.28 -1.13 22.34
CA SER A 208 -11.50 -0.18 23.45
C SER A 208 -10.35 0.84 23.58
N TYR A 209 -9.12 0.41 23.34
CA TYR A 209 -7.94 1.29 23.30
C TYR A 209 -8.06 2.35 22.21
N VAL A 210 -8.43 1.93 20.99
CA VAL A 210 -8.58 2.86 19.85
C VAL A 210 -9.77 3.79 20.07
N GLU A 211 -10.91 3.29 20.49
CA GLU A 211 -12.08 4.10 20.80
C GLU A 211 -11.76 5.21 21.81
N LYS A 212 -11.02 4.88 22.87
CA LYS A 212 -10.65 5.85 23.90
C LYS A 212 -9.60 6.88 23.47
N LYS A 213 -8.61 6.47 22.65
CA LYS A 213 -7.45 7.32 22.34
C LYS A 213 -7.47 7.99 20.99
N PHE A 214 -8.30 7.51 20.05
CA PHE A 214 -8.30 7.87 18.62
C PHE A 214 -9.72 8.03 18.06
N ALA A 215 -10.66 8.50 18.88
CA ALA A 215 -12.05 8.68 18.49
C ALA A 215 -12.26 9.66 17.31
N ASP A 216 -11.33 10.61 17.15
CA ASP A 216 -11.35 11.63 16.09
C ASP A 216 -10.62 11.20 14.80
N HIS A 217 -10.16 9.95 14.73
CA HIS A 217 -9.51 9.37 13.55
C HIS A 217 -10.54 8.82 12.56
N PRO A 218 -10.24 8.78 11.23
CA PRO A 218 -11.14 8.25 10.24
C PRO A 218 -11.42 6.77 10.42
N GLY A 219 -12.54 6.32 9.88
CA GLY A 219 -12.93 4.92 9.85
C GLY A 219 -13.95 4.51 10.90
N SER A 220 -14.20 3.20 10.99
CA SER A 220 -15.22 2.61 11.86
C SER A 220 -14.64 1.46 12.66
N LEU A 221 -15.01 1.39 13.93
CA LEU A 221 -14.69 0.28 14.84
C LEU A 221 -15.79 -0.79 14.92
N ASN A 222 -16.83 -0.72 14.08
CA ASN A 222 -17.94 -1.67 14.11
C ASN A 222 -17.49 -3.10 13.79
N GLN A 223 -16.51 -3.25 12.91
CA GLN A 223 -15.97 -4.55 12.51
C GLN A 223 -14.53 -4.42 12.04
N LEU A 224 -13.65 -5.25 12.58
CA LEU A 224 -12.33 -5.50 12.00
C LEU A 224 -12.41 -6.69 11.05
N TYR A 225 -12.04 -6.52 9.80
CA TYR A 225 -12.15 -7.59 8.79
C TYR A 225 -10.93 -8.53 8.80
N TYR A 226 -9.77 -8.04 9.19
CA TYR A 226 -8.44 -8.63 8.93
C TYR A 226 -7.97 -9.56 10.05
N PRO A 227 -7.11 -10.56 9.73
CA PRO A 227 -6.53 -11.44 10.73
C PRO A 227 -5.59 -10.67 11.68
N THR A 228 -5.67 -10.99 12.97
CA THR A 228 -4.79 -10.47 14.02
C THR A 228 -3.86 -11.53 14.61
N SER A 229 -3.91 -12.76 14.10
CA SER A 229 -3.02 -13.86 14.46
C SER A 229 -2.35 -14.49 13.24
N HIS A 230 -1.18 -15.12 13.45
CA HIS A 230 -0.50 -15.88 12.41
C HIS A 230 -1.35 -17.07 11.91
N GLN A 231 -2.11 -17.70 12.79
CA GLN A 231 -2.97 -18.81 12.43
C GLN A 231 -4.11 -18.36 11.51
N ASP A 232 -4.79 -17.26 11.85
CA ASP A 232 -5.86 -16.74 11.01
C ASP A 232 -5.34 -16.14 9.71
N ALA A 233 -4.14 -15.55 9.70
CA ALA A 233 -3.50 -15.11 8.47
C ALA A 233 -3.20 -16.27 7.50
N LYS A 234 -2.78 -17.42 8.01
CA LYS A 234 -2.61 -18.66 7.21
C LYS A 234 -3.98 -19.17 6.70
N ARG A 235 -5.01 -19.17 7.55
CA ARG A 235 -6.38 -19.56 7.14
C ARG A 235 -6.93 -18.61 6.07
N TRP A 236 -6.62 -17.31 6.17
CA TRP A 236 -6.99 -16.29 5.19
C TRP A 236 -6.35 -16.55 3.83
N LEU A 237 -5.05 -16.87 3.80
CA LEU A 237 -4.35 -17.26 2.57
C LEU A 237 -5.00 -18.51 1.93
N GLN A 238 -5.30 -19.53 2.72
CA GLN A 238 -5.97 -20.74 2.21
C GLN A 238 -7.37 -20.45 1.68
N HIS A 239 -8.12 -19.56 2.34
CA HIS A 239 -9.44 -19.14 1.89
C HIS A 239 -9.36 -18.38 0.55
N PHE A 240 -8.40 -17.47 0.39
CA PHE A 240 -8.15 -16.79 -0.89
C PHE A 240 -7.87 -17.80 -1.99
N LEU A 241 -6.91 -18.69 -1.78
CA LEU A 241 -6.52 -19.71 -2.78
C LEU A 241 -7.70 -20.57 -3.21
N LYS A 242 -8.54 -20.99 -2.26
CA LYS A 242 -9.67 -21.88 -2.55
C LYS A 242 -10.86 -21.20 -3.24
N HIS A 243 -11.13 -19.92 -2.95
CA HIS A 243 -12.40 -19.28 -3.33
C HIS A 243 -12.24 -18.14 -4.34
N ARG A 244 -11.04 -17.58 -4.51
CA ARG A 244 -10.81 -16.36 -5.29
C ARG A 244 -9.72 -16.49 -6.33
N PHE A 245 -8.74 -17.32 -6.08
CA PHE A 245 -7.49 -17.31 -6.85
C PHE A 245 -7.70 -17.70 -8.31
N GLU A 246 -8.58 -18.64 -8.60
CA GLU A 246 -8.88 -19.06 -9.97
C GLU A 246 -9.32 -17.89 -10.88
N ARG A 247 -10.12 -16.96 -10.34
CA ARG A 247 -10.65 -15.81 -11.07
C ARG A 247 -9.91 -14.51 -10.80
N PHE A 248 -8.85 -14.54 -10.00
CA PHE A 248 -8.06 -13.35 -9.64
C PHE A 248 -7.55 -12.65 -10.90
N GLY A 249 -6.91 -13.39 -11.82
CA GLY A 249 -6.34 -12.82 -13.03
C GLY A 249 -7.40 -12.12 -13.88
N ASP A 250 -8.48 -12.80 -14.23
CA ASP A 250 -9.53 -12.25 -15.12
C ASP A 250 -10.07 -10.89 -14.64
N TYR A 251 -10.22 -10.72 -13.32
CA TYR A 251 -10.88 -9.55 -12.71
C TYR A 251 -9.96 -8.72 -11.82
N GLU A 252 -8.63 -8.80 -12.02
CA GLU A 252 -7.65 -8.01 -11.26
C GLU A 252 -7.91 -6.51 -11.37
N ASP A 253 -8.27 -6.03 -12.57
CA ASP A 253 -8.54 -4.61 -12.86
C ASP A 253 -10.04 -4.23 -12.81
N ALA A 254 -10.94 -5.17 -12.47
CA ALA A 254 -12.36 -4.90 -12.44
C ALA A 254 -12.77 -4.02 -11.25
N ILE A 255 -13.83 -3.24 -11.44
CA ILE A 255 -14.46 -2.42 -10.41
C ILE A 255 -15.95 -2.75 -10.37
N VAL A 256 -16.51 -2.94 -9.18
CA VAL A 256 -17.94 -3.16 -8.97
C VAL A 256 -18.42 -2.21 -7.89
N GLU A 257 -19.43 -1.40 -8.22
CA GLU A 257 -20.06 -0.46 -7.30
C GLU A 257 -20.52 -1.18 -6.02
N GLY A 258 -20.17 -0.66 -4.86
CA GLY A 258 -20.51 -1.23 -3.56
C GLY A 258 -19.64 -2.40 -3.10
N GLU A 259 -18.77 -2.97 -3.95
CA GLU A 259 -17.95 -4.14 -3.64
C GLU A 259 -16.48 -3.78 -3.39
N SER A 260 -15.93 -4.18 -2.23
CA SER A 260 -14.55 -3.86 -1.84
C SER A 260 -13.54 -4.93 -2.19
N TRP A 261 -13.95 -6.20 -2.33
CA TRP A 261 -13.03 -7.32 -2.25
C TRP A 261 -12.85 -8.06 -3.58
N LEU A 262 -13.90 -8.21 -4.36
CA LEU A 262 -13.95 -9.01 -5.59
C LEU A 262 -13.20 -10.35 -5.40
N TRP A 263 -12.30 -10.67 -6.33
CA TRP A 263 -11.43 -11.85 -6.23
C TRP A 263 -10.02 -11.53 -5.71
N HIS A 264 -9.82 -10.33 -5.12
CA HIS A 264 -8.52 -9.96 -4.55
C HIS A 264 -8.18 -10.74 -3.29
N SER A 265 -6.88 -10.92 -3.04
CA SER A 265 -6.37 -11.70 -1.92
C SER A 265 -6.58 -11.01 -0.56
N VAL A 266 -6.51 -9.69 -0.54
CA VAL A 266 -6.55 -8.87 0.69
C VAL A 266 -5.51 -9.32 1.73
N LEU A 267 -4.31 -9.71 1.26
CA LEU A 267 -3.23 -10.22 2.10
C LEU A 267 -2.27 -9.13 2.58
N THR A 268 -2.32 -7.93 1.97
CA THR A 268 -1.37 -6.84 2.26
C THR A 268 -1.36 -6.41 3.73
N PRO A 269 -2.49 -6.33 4.47
CA PRO A 269 -2.44 -6.03 5.89
C PRO A 269 -1.61 -7.06 6.69
N ALA A 270 -1.78 -8.36 6.41
CA ALA A 270 -1.04 -9.43 7.09
C ALA A 270 0.43 -9.50 6.67
N LEU A 271 0.73 -9.24 5.38
CA LEU A 271 2.10 -9.21 4.85
C LEU A 271 2.90 -8.03 5.42
N ASN A 272 2.27 -6.85 5.51
CA ASN A 272 2.96 -5.64 5.91
C ASN A 272 3.26 -5.55 7.41
N ILE A 273 2.62 -6.39 8.22
CA ILE A 273 2.90 -6.48 9.67
C ILE A 273 3.66 -7.74 10.06
N GLY A 274 3.97 -8.63 9.11
CA GLY A 274 4.77 -9.84 9.35
C GLY A 274 3.99 -11.06 9.83
N LEU A 275 2.64 -11.05 9.81
CA LEU A 275 1.84 -12.26 10.09
C LEU A 275 1.98 -13.32 8.99
N LEU A 276 2.27 -12.89 7.77
CA LEU A 276 2.71 -13.70 6.64
C LEU A 276 4.00 -13.14 6.08
N THR A 277 4.81 -13.99 5.45
CA THR A 277 5.98 -13.53 4.68
C THR A 277 5.75 -13.78 3.18
N PRO A 278 6.35 -12.96 2.29
CA PRO A 278 6.24 -13.18 0.84
C PRO A 278 6.67 -14.58 0.42
N ASP A 279 7.76 -15.10 1.00
CA ASP A 279 8.24 -16.47 0.74
C ASP A 279 7.19 -17.53 1.05
N GLN A 280 6.50 -17.41 2.22
CA GLN A 280 5.40 -18.33 2.57
C GLN A 280 4.25 -18.23 1.57
N VAL A 281 3.88 -17.01 1.18
CA VAL A 281 2.77 -16.78 0.25
C VAL A 281 3.11 -17.38 -1.11
N ILE A 282 4.27 -17.11 -1.68
CA ILE A 282 4.69 -17.62 -3.00
C ILE A 282 4.73 -19.14 -2.99
N LYS A 283 5.43 -19.75 -2.03
CA LYS A 283 5.54 -21.22 -1.94
C LYS A 283 4.17 -21.91 -1.81
N THR A 284 3.27 -21.31 -1.03
CA THR A 284 1.93 -21.87 -0.82
C THR A 284 1.07 -21.74 -2.07
N THR A 285 1.14 -20.58 -2.72
CA THR A 285 0.38 -20.27 -3.94
C THR A 285 0.79 -21.14 -5.11
N LEU A 286 2.10 -21.32 -5.35
CA LEU A 286 2.60 -22.15 -6.46
C LEU A 286 2.20 -23.61 -6.30
N ARG A 287 2.35 -24.18 -5.09
CA ARG A 287 1.89 -25.55 -4.80
C ARG A 287 0.38 -25.72 -4.99
N PHE A 288 -0.40 -24.69 -4.62
CA PHE A 288 -1.85 -24.72 -4.81
C PHE A 288 -2.21 -24.64 -6.28
N ALA A 289 -1.56 -23.75 -7.03
CA ALA A 289 -1.79 -23.56 -8.45
C ALA A 289 -1.52 -24.85 -9.25
N GLU A 290 -0.38 -25.49 -9.01
CA GLU A 290 0.00 -26.76 -9.63
C GLU A 290 -1.01 -27.89 -9.32
N LYS A 291 -1.42 -28.01 -8.06
CA LYS A 291 -2.33 -29.08 -7.63
C LYS A 291 -3.77 -28.91 -8.17
N ASN A 292 -4.20 -27.70 -8.45
CA ASN A 292 -5.59 -27.38 -8.79
C ASN A 292 -5.75 -26.77 -10.19
N ASP A 293 -4.74 -26.89 -11.06
CA ASP A 293 -4.75 -26.43 -12.45
C ASP A 293 -5.24 -24.98 -12.58
N VAL A 294 -4.78 -24.08 -11.68
CA VAL A 294 -5.19 -22.66 -11.70
C VAL A 294 -4.71 -21.99 -12.98
N PRO A 295 -5.57 -21.19 -13.66
CA PRO A 295 -5.21 -20.52 -14.90
C PRO A 295 -3.92 -19.70 -14.77
N ILE A 296 -3.06 -19.76 -15.79
CA ILE A 296 -1.74 -19.12 -15.76
C ILE A 296 -1.82 -17.60 -15.58
N ASN A 297 -2.83 -16.94 -16.14
CA ASN A 297 -3.04 -15.51 -15.96
C ASN A 297 -3.33 -15.15 -14.49
N SER A 298 -4.03 -16.00 -13.74
CA SER A 298 -4.24 -15.80 -12.30
C SER A 298 -2.97 -16.08 -11.51
N SER A 299 -2.27 -17.18 -11.82
CA SER A 299 -1.05 -17.57 -11.12
C SER A 299 0.08 -16.56 -11.34
N GLU A 300 0.34 -16.19 -12.60
CA GLU A 300 1.36 -15.19 -12.96
C GLU A 300 0.97 -13.80 -12.46
N GLY A 301 -0.29 -13.39 -12.65
CA GLY A 301 -0.79 -12.10 -12.19
C GLY A 301 -0.57 -11.92 -10.70
N PHE A 302 -0.92 -12.91 -9.87
CA PHE A 302 -0.73 -12.85 -8.43
C PHE A 302 0.75 -12.87 -8.02
N VAL A 303 1.54 -13.76 -8.61
CA VAL A 303 2.99 -13.86 -8.36
C VAL A 303 3.69 -12.55 -8.69
N ARG A 304 3.30 -11.90 -9.80
CA ARG A 304 3.81 -10.59 -10.22
C ARG A 304 3.57 -9.50 -9.19
N GLN A 305 2.46 -9.54 -8.44
CA GLN A 305 2.23 -8.59 -7.35
C GLN A 305 3.21 -8.77 -6.19
N ILE A 306 3.63 -10.01 -5.91
CA ILE A 306 4.51 -10.32 -4.76
C ILE A 306 5.99 -10.17 -5.12
N ILE A 307 6.52 -10.96 -6.08
CA ILE A 307 7.94 -10.92 -6.41
C ILE A 307 8.32 -9.78 -7.36
N GLY A 308 7.33 -9.23 -8.07
CA GLY A 308 7.49 -8.09 -8.95
C GLY A 308 7.25 -6.78 -8.19
N TRP A 309 5.99 -6.36 -8.09
CA TRP A 309 5.64 -5.03 -7.60
C TRP A 309 6.07 -4.77 -6.16
N ARG A 310 5.80 -5.68 -5.21
CA ARG A 310 6.19 -5.50 -3.81
C ARG A 310 7.70 -5.29 -3.66
N GLU A 311 8.49 -6.17 -4.28
CA GLU A 311 9.96 -6.08 -4.21
C GLU A 311 10.49 -4.86 -4.98
N PHE A 312 9.91 -4.54 -6.11
CA PHE A 312 10.27 -3.35 -6.89
C PHE A 312 10.01 -2.05 -6.12
N MET A 313 8.85 -1.94 -5.44
CA MET A 313 8.54 -0.77 -4.63
C MET A 313 9.54 -0.60 -3.47
N LYS A 314 9.90 -1.68 -2.78
CA LYS A 314 10.93 -1.63 -1.71
C LYS A 314 12.29 -1.24 -2.27
N ALA A 315 12.72 -1.88 -3.36
CA ALA A 315 14.03 -1.59 -3.98
C ALA A 315 14.13 -0.13 -4.45
N THR A 316 13.09 0.39 -5.08
CA THR A 316 13.05 1.79 -5.54
C THR A 316 12.89 2.79 -4.38
N TYR A 317 12.21 2.40 -3.31
CA TYR A 317 12.16 3.19 -2.08
C TYR A 317 13.55 3.35 -1.45
N ASP A 318 14.32 2.28 -1.36
CA ASP A 318 15.68 2.31 -0.78
C ASP A 318 16.63 3.19 -1.60
N ASP A 319 16.55 3.14 -2.94
CA ASP A 319 17.42 3.89 -3.84
C ASP A 319 16.95 5.35 -4.06
N LEU A 320 15.65 5.57 -4.22
CA LEU A 320 15.08 6.83 -4.72
C LEU A 320 14.07 7.48 -3.79
N GLY A 321 13.71 6.87 -2.67
CA GLY A 321 12.61 7.32 -1.81
C GLY A 321 12.75 8.76 -1.32
N VAL A 322 13.96 9.20 -0.99
CA VAL A 322 14.23 10.60 -0.59
C VAL A 322 13.99 11.56 -1.76
N THR A 323 14.44 11.20 -2.97
CA THR A 323 14.22 12.00 -4.18
C THR A 323 12.74 12.09 -4.51
N MET A 324 12.03 10.96 -4.51
CA MET A 324 10.58 10.90 -4.77
C MET A 324 9.80 11.78 -3.80
N ARG A 325 10.07 11.67 -2.50
CA ARG A 325 9.38 12.42 -1.45
C ARG A 325 9.50 13.94 -1.59
N ASN A 326 10.62 14.41 -2.15
CA ASN A 326 10.89 15.84 -2.35
C ASN A 326 10.51 16.33 -3.75
N SER A 327 9.85 15.50 -4.55
CA SER A 327 9.50 15.83 -5.94
C SER A 327 8.06 16.33 -6.06
N ASN A 328 7.86 17.31 -6.94
CA ASN A 328 6.57 17.81 -7.39
C ASN A 328 6.69 18.30 -8.84
N HIS A 329 6.97 17.38 -9.76
CA HIS A 329 7.28 17.67 -11.18
C HIS A 329 6.20 18.52 -11.88
N TRP A 330 4.93 18.27 -11.55
CA TRP A 330 3.79 18.97 -12.18
C TRP A 330 3.40 20.26 -11.47
N ASN A 331 4.09 20.61 -10.37
CA ASN A 331 3.84 21.83 -9.61
C ASN A 331 2.39 21.91 -9.07
N HIS A 332 1.85 20.80 -8.59
CA HIS A 332 0.52 20.74 -7.98
C HIS A 332 0.54 21.30 -6.56
N HIS A 333 -0.46 22.11 -6.18
CA HIS A 333 -0.42 22.85 -4.91
C HIS A 333 -1.68 22.78 -4.05
N ARG A 334 -2.81 22.28 -4.58
CA ARG A 334 -4.06 22.20 -3.81
C ARG A 334 -3.94 21.29 -2.62
N THR A 335 -4.59 21.65 -1.54
CA THR A 335 -4.81 20.81 -0.36
C THR A 335 -6.00 19.88 -0.60
N ILE A 336 -6.09 18.77 0.14
CA ILE A 336 -7.22 17.85 0.03
C ILE A 336 -8.33 18.33 0.97
N PRO A 337 -9.54 18.65 0.45
CA PRO A 337 -10.67 19.13 1.25
C PRO A 337 -11.35 17.99 2.04
N SER A 338 -12.22 18.38 2.98
CA SER A 338 -12.93 17.46 3.87
C SER A 338 -13.80 16.45 3.12
N SER A 339 -14.37 16.84 1.97
CA SER A 339 -15.20 15.98 1.12
C SER A 339 -14.49 14.71 0.64
N PHE A 340 -13.15 14.70 0.55
CA PHE A 340 -12.35 13.52 0.28
C PHE A 340 -12.09 12.64 1.52
N TYR A 341 -12.45 13.10 2.71
CA TYR A 341 -12.35 12.31 3.93
C TYR A 341 -13.68 11.65 4.31
N ASP A 342 -14.80 12.20 3.88
CA ASP A 342 -16.16 11.70 4.20
C ASP A 342 -16.93 11.12 3.00
N GLY A 343 -16.41 11.28 1.78
CA GLY A 343 -17.03 10.76 0.56
C GLY A 343 -18.24 11.57 0.11
N THR A 344 -18.13 12.89 0.13
CA THR A 344 -19.17 13.85 -0.28
C THR A 344 -18.72 14.78 -1.42
N THR A 345 -17.79 14.30 -2.26
CA THR A 345 -17.25 15.08 -3.39
C THR A 345 -18.26 15.32 -4.51
N GLY A 346 -19.39 14.61 -4.53
CA GLY A 346 -20.36 14.63 -5.65
C GLY A 346 -19.92 13.77 -6.85
N ILE A 347 -18.77 13.11 -6.79
CA ILE A 347 -18.25 12.25 -7.84
C ILE A 347 -18.50 10.78 -7.45
N VAL A 348 -19.53 10.17 -8.04
CA VAL A 348 -20.05 8.85 -7.63
C VAL A 348 -18.98 7.78 -7.41
N PRO A 349 -18.01 7.52 -8.33
CA PRO A 349 -16.99 6.51 -8.09
C PRO A 349 -16.04 6.85 -6.94
N ILE A 350 -15.76 8.13 -6.71
CA ILE A 350 -14.91 8.61 -5.60
C ILE A 350 -15.63 8.41 -4.28
N ASP A 351 -16.87 8.88 -4.17
CA ASP A 351 -17.67 8.83 -2.96
C ASP A 351 -17.98 7.39 -2.53
N ASP A 352 -18.35 6.52 -3.48
CA ASP A 352 -18.56 5.10 -3.20
C ASP A 352 -17.28 4.44 -2.65
N THR A 353 -16.15 4.70 -3.31
CA THR A 353 -14.86 4.13 -2.88
C THR A 353 -14.45 4.65 -1.50
N ILE A 354 -14.60 5.95 -1.21
CA ILE A 354 -14.25 6.53 0.09
C ILE A 354 -15.17 5.99 1.19
N ARG A 355 -16.49 5.91 0.97
CA ARG A 355 -17.43 5.35 1.97
C ARG A 355 -17.13 3.89 2.30
N ARG A 356 -16.74 3.08 1.31
CA ARG A 356 -16.28 1.71 1.54
C ARG A 356 -14.95 1.67 2.27
N LEU A 357 -14.03 2.57 1.93
CA LEU A 357 -12.74 2.72 2.58
C LEU A 357 -12.87 3.10 4.05
N LEU A 358 -13.74 4.07 4.40
CA LEU A 358 -14.06 4.42 5.79
C LEU A 358 -14.59 3.22 6.59
N LYS A 359 -15.30 2.32 5.95
CA LYS A 359 -15.87 1.12 6.57
C LYS A 359 -14.84 0.01 6.78
N THR A 360 -13.86 -0.08 5.87
CA THR A 360 -12.98 -1.25 5.77
C THR A 360 -11.49 -0.96 5.88
N GLY A 361 -11.05 0.29 5.71
CA GLY A 361 -9.64 0.64 5.58
C GLY A 361 -8.98 0.12 4.28
N TYR A 362 -9.77 -0.34 3.30
CA TYR A 362 -9.23 -1.01 2.12
C TYR A 362 -10.04 -0.73 0.85
N CYS A 363 -9.36 -0.57 -0.25
CA CYS A 363 -9.84 -0.85 -1.59
C CYS A 363 -8.71 -1.47 -2.43
N HIS A 364 -9.03 -2.10 -3.55
CA HIS A 364 -8.02 -2.79 -4.36
C HIS A 364 -7.20 -1.81 -5.21
N HIS A 365 -6.09 -2.32 -5.81
CA HIS A 365 -5.09 -1.48 -6.45
C HIS A 365 -5.64 -0.55 -7.53
N ILE A 366 -6.54 -1.02 -8.40
CA ILE A 366 -7.10 -0.20 -9.49
C ILE A 366 -7.95 0.95 -8.96
N GLU A 367 -8.71 0.75 -7.89
CA GLU A 367 -9.43 1.84 -7.25
C GLU A 367 -8.45 2.86 -6.64
N ARG A 368 -7.34 2.39 -6.03
CA ARG A 368 -6.31 3.30 -5.50
C ARG A 368 -5.64 4.11 -6.59
N LEU A 369 -5.27 3.46 -7.69
CA LEU A 369 -4.49 4.08 -8.76
C LEU A 369 -5.36 4.91 -9.70
N MET A 370 -6.39 4.29 -10.30
CA MET A 370 -7.13 4.88 -11.41
C MET A 370 -8.38 5.67 -10.98
N VAL A 371 -8.99 5.31 -9.85
CA VAL A 371 -10.14 6.05 -9.32
C VAL A 371 -9.64 7.16 -8.40
N LEU A 372 -9.13 6.83 -7.23
CA LEU A 372 -8.72 7.83 -6.23
C LEU A 372 -7.49 8.63 -6.68
N GLY A 373 -6.37 7.95 -6.92
CA GLY A 373 -5.11 8.61 -7.23
C GLY A 373 -5.14 9.38 -8.54
N GLY A 374 -5.72 8.79 -9.59
CA GLY A 374 -5.86 9.45 -10.89
C GLY A 374 -6.80 10.67 -10.84
N PHE A 375 -7.89 10.61 -10.06
CA PHE A 375 -8.78 11.75 -9.87
C PHE A 375 -8.11 12.85 -9.04
N MET A 376 -7.43 12.49 -7.93
CA MET A 376 -6.66 13.43 -7.11
C MET A 376 -5.56 14.12 -7.92
N PHE A 377 -4.93 13.41 -8.85
CA PHE A 377 -3.96 13.98 -9.78
C PHE A 377 -4.61 15.04 -10.69
N LEU A 378 -5.78 14.75 -11.23
CA LEU A 378 -6.54 15.68 -12.09
C LEU A 378 -7.06 16.90 -11.31
N CYS A 379 -7.30 16.78 -10.02
CA CYS A 379 -7.59 17.89 -9.11
C CYS A 379 -6.36 18.73 -8.74
N GLU A 380 -5.16 18.35 -9.20
CA GLU A 380 -3.91 19.05 -8.95
C GLU A 380 -3.58 19.17 -7.44
N PHE A 381 -3.93 18.13 -6.65
CA PHE A 381 -3.54 18.07 -5.25
C PHE A 381 -2.04 17.91 -5.08
N HIS A 382 -1.48 18.60 -4.08
CA HIS A 382 -0.05 18.49 -3.77
C HIS A 382 0.32 17.03 -3.43
N PRO A 383 1.38 16.44 -4.02
CA PRO A 383 1.73 15.03 -3.81
C PRO A 383 1.90 14.62 -2.35
N ARG A 384 2.36 15.56 -1.50
CA ARG A 384 2.47 15.35 -0.05
C ARG A 384 1.12 15.18 0.63
N GLU A 385 0.10 15.93 0.19
CA GLU A 385 -1.27 15.81 0.71
C GLU A 385 -1.88 14.48 0.29
N VAL A 386 -1.69 14.07 -0.97
CA VAL A 386 -2.12 12.75 -1.45
C VAL A 386 -1.43 11.63 -0.68
N TYR A 387 -0.11 11.72 -0.48
CA TYR A 387 0.64 10.75 0.33
C TYR A 387 0.08 10.68 1.78
N ARG A 388 -0.14 11.82 2.44
CA ARG A 388 -0.72 11.87 3.79
C ARG A 388 -2.07 11.19 3.84
N TRP A 389 -2.97 11.53 2.90
CA TRP A 389 -4.30 10.94 2.79
C TRP A 389 -4.24 9.40 2.63
N PHE A 390 -3.35 8.89 1.76
CA PHE A 390 -3.17 7.45 1.60
C PHE A 390 -2.60 6.78 2.86
N MET A 391 -1.69 7.44 3.58
CA MET A 391 -1.18 6.93 4.85
C MET A 391 -2.27 6.86 5.92
N GLU A 392 -3.16 7.84 5.95
CA GLU A 392 -4.25 7.95 6.92
C GLU A 392 -5.35 6.93 6.65
N MET A 393 -5.78 6.79 5.41
CA MET A 393 -7.02 6.09 5.06
C MET A 393 -6.86 4.57 4.88
N PHE A 394 -5.66 4.07 4.58
CA PHE A 394 -5.47 2.64 4.30
C PHE A 394 -4.83 1.88 5.46
N ILE A 395 -5.40 0.70 5.76
CA ILE A 395 -4.92 -0.21 6.80
C ILE A 395 -3.53 -0.79 6.51
N ASP A 396 -3.19 -0.95 5.25
CA ASP A 396 -1.94 -1.56 4.77
C ASP A 396 -0.91 -0.53 4.27
N SER A 397 -1.14 0.76 4.53
CA SER A 397 -0.21 1.84 4.17
C SER A 397 1.00 1.87 5.11
N TYR A 398 2.20 1.88 4.51
CA TYR A 398 3.50 2.06 5.17
C TYR A 398 4.37 2.94 4.28
N ASP A 399 5.39 3.57 4.86
CA ASP A 399 6.20 4.55 4.16
C ASP A 399 6.82 4.00 2.87
N TRP A 400 7.45 2.82 2.94
CA TRP A 400 8.12 2.19 1.80
C TRP A 400 7.19 1.94 0.61
N VAL A 401 5.93 1.61 0.85
CA VAL A 401 4.96 1.33 -0.22
C VAL A 401 4.26 2.59 -0.69
N MET A 402 3.97 3.54 0.20
CA MET A 402 3.21 4.75 -0.16
C MET A 402 4.08 5.79 -0.85
N VAL A 403 5.34 5.96 -0.48
CA VAL A 403 6.24 6.89 -1.20
C VAL A 403 6.32 6.53 -2.68
N THR A 404 6.60 5.28 -3.00
CA THR A 404 6.76 4.82 -4.38
C THR A 404 5.43 4.77 -5.14
N ASN A 405 4.34 4.32 -4.51
CA ASN A 405 3.05 4.25 -5.17
C ASN A 405 2.41 5.63 -5.37
N VAL A 406 2.56 6.56 -4.42
CA VAL A 406 1.96 7.89 -4.55
C VAL A 406 2.84 8.81 -5.39
N TYR A 407 4.06 9.11 -4.95
CA TYR A 407 4.88 10.10 -5.65
C TYR A 407 5.27 9.66 -7.07
N SER A 408 5.63 8.37 -7.25
CA SER A 408 6.08 7.90 -8.57
C SER A 408 4.91 7.41 -9.43
N MET A 409 4.09 6.50 -8.93
CA MET A 409 3.08 5.84 -9.78
C MET A 409 1.82 6.71 -9.93
N SER A 410 1.14 7.04 -8.85
CA SER A 410 -0.16 7.71 -8.87
C SER A 410 -0.05 9.17 -9.28
N GLN A 411 0.86 9.94 -8.68
CA GLN A 411 1.01 11.37 -8.91
C GLN A 411 2.09 11.72 -9.95
N HIS A 412 2.90 10.75 -10.37
CA HIS A 412 4.03 10.98 -11.29
C HIS A 412 4.85 12.23 -10.92
N ALA A 413 4.94 12.48 -9.63
CA ALA A 413 5.56 13.68 -9.07
C ALA A 413 7.07 13.70 -9.22
N ASP A 414 7.69 12.54 -9.45
CA ASP A 414 9.12 12.34 -9.69
C ASP A 414 9.53 12.54 -11.18
N GLY A 415 8.58 12.87 -12.06
CA GLY A 415 8.84 13.08 -13.48
C GLY A 415 9.19 11.80 -14.24
N GLY A 416 8.93 10.61 -13.66
CA GLY A 416 9.10 9.32 -14.34
C GLY A 416 10.38 8.58 -14.01
N LEU A 417 10.89 8.66 -12.79
CA LEU A 417 12.07 7.89 -12.33
C LEU A 417 11.84 6.37 -12.42
N THR A 418 10.62 5.91 -12.12
CA THR A 418 10.27 4.48 -12.14
C THR A 418 9.11 4.15 -13.07
N THR A 419 8.33 5.14 -13.48
CA THR A 419 7.20 4.99 -14.41
C THR A 419 7.52 5.64 -15.76
N THR A 420 6.74 5.28 -16.78
CA THR A 420 6.97 5.79 -18.15
C THR A 420 5.95 6.82 -18.59
N LYS A 421 4.91 7.03 -17.79
CA LYS A 421 3.83 8.00 -18.03
C LYS A 421 3.03 8.21 -16.75
N PRO A 422 2.32 9.34 -16.62
CA PRO A 422 1.30 9.52 -15.59
C PRO A 422 0.16 8.49 -15.74
N TYR A 423 -0.40 8.04 -14.60
CA TYR A 423 -1.53 7.11 -14.54
C TYR A 423 -2.82 7.85 -14.18
N PHE A 424 -3.46 8.44 -15.17
CA PHE A 424 -4.80 9.02 -15.05
C PHE A 424 -5.60 8.77 -16.32
N SER A 425 -6.91 8.88 -16.26
CA SER A 425 -7.82 8.58 -17.36
C SER A 425 -9.06 9.47 -17.31
N GLY A 426 -9.79 9.54 -18.42
CA GLY A 426 -11.15 10.10 -18.45
C GLY A 426 -12.19 9.12 -17.89
N SER A 427 -13.42 9.59 -17.72
CA SER A 427 -14.56 8.82 -17.19
C SER A 427 -14.84 7.53 -17.97
N SER A 428 -14.53 7.50 -19.26
CA SER A 428 -14.71 6.34 -20.13
C SER A 428 -13.98 5.10 -19.66
N TYR A 429 -12.77 5.25 -19.10
CA TYR A 429 -12.02 4.13 -18.53
C TYR A 429 -12.74 3.56 -17.30
N VAL A 430 -13.14 4.41 -16.36
CA VAL A 430 -13.84 3.98 -15.15
C VAL A 430 -15.13 3.23 -15.52
N ARG A 431 -15.92 3.75 -16.45
CA ARG A 431 -17.14 3.10 -16.96
C ARG A 431 -16.88 1.78 -17.66
N LYS A 432 -15.77 1.69 -18.42
CA LYS A 432 -15.37 0.45 -19.08
C LYS A 432 -15.06 -0.67 -18.08
N MET A 433 -14.38 -0.34 -16.99
CA MET A 433 -13.93 -1.29 -15.97
C MET A 433 -14.96 -1.54 -14.87
N SER A 434 -16.01 -0.72 -14.78
CA SER A 434 -16.99 -0.72 -13.67
C SER A 434 -18.43 -0.84 -14.15
N HIS A 435 -19.36 -0.90 -13.18
CA HIS A 435 -20.81 -0.86 -13.38
C HIS A 435 -21.44 0.51 -13.07
N TYR A 436 -20.63 1.53 -12.80
CA TYR A 436 -21.15 2.87 -12.55
C TYR A 436 -21.93 3.38 -13.79
N ALA A 437 -23.14 3.86 -13.54
CA ALA A 437 -23.96 4.49 -14.58
C ALA A 437 -23.33 5.81 -15.03
N LYS A 438 -23.64 6.20 -16.27
CA LYS A 438 -23.30 7.55 -16.75
C LYS A 438 -24.10 8.59 -15.95
N GLY A 439 -23.47 9.67 -15.53
CA GLY A 439 -24.07 10.76 -14.80
C GLY A 439 -23.20 12.03 -14.91
N ASP A 440 -23.57 13.09 -14.21
CA ASP A 440 -22.90 14.40 -14.24
C ASP A 440 -21.42 14.31 -13.85
N TRP A 441 -21.07 13.34 -12.99
CA TRP A 441 -19.68 13.06 -12.63
C TRP A 441 -18.78 12.77 -13.84
N CYS A 442 -19.33 12.24 -14.92
CA CYS A 442 -18.56 11.98 -16.16
C CYS A 442 -18.11 13.29 -16.81
N ASP A 443 -18.99 14.28 -16.87
CA ASP A 443 -18.70 15.57 -17.51
C ASP A 443 -17.68 16.37 -16.71
N ILE A 444 -17.72 16.28 -15.37
CA ILE A 444 -16.73 16.86 -14.47
C ILE A 444 -15.37 16.15 -14.66
N TRP A 445 -15.36 14.83 -14.58
CA TRP A 445 -14.13 14.03 -14.73
C TRP A 445 -13.45 14.24 -16.08
N ASP A 446 -14.22 14.22 -17.16
CA ASP A 446 -13.71 14.47 -18.51
C ASP A 446 -13.28 15.93 -18.69
N GLY A 447 -13.94 16.88 -18.02
CA GLY A 447 -13.53 18.28 -17.95
C GLY A 447 -12.14 18.42 -17.34
N LEU A 448 -11.93 17.86 -16.16
CA LEU A 448 -10.62 17.85 -15.47
C LEU A 448 -9.53 17.17 -16.31
N TYR A 449 -9.85 16.01 -16.91
CA TYR A 449 -8.95 15.25 -17.77
C TYR A 449 -8.44 16.09 -18.95
N TRP A 450 -9.36 16.72 -19.71
CA TRP A 450 -8.99 17.52 -20.86
C TRP A 450 -8.33 18.84 -20.48
N ARG A 451 -8.79 19.51 -19.41
CA ARG A 451 -8.14 20.72 -18.86
C ARG A 451 -6.69 20.45 -18.53
N TRP A 452 -6.41 19.36 -17.81
CA TRP A 452 -5.05 19.01 -17.43
C TRP A 452 -4.18 18.75 -18.66
N ILE A 453 -4.67 18.02 -19.68
CA ILE A 453 -3.94 17.77 -20.92
C ILE A 453 -3.65 19.08 -21.66
N TRP A 454 -4.59 20.00 -21.76
CA TRP A 454 -4.36 21.29 -22.43
C TRP A 454 -3.29 22.11 -21.72
N ASN A 455 -3.29 22.15 -20.41
CA ASN A 455 -2.30 22.88 -19.62
C ASN A 455 -0.89 22.31 -19.77
N HIS A 456 -0.75 21.02 -20.10
CA HIS A 456 0.53 20.32 -20.18
C HIS A 456 0.84 19.75 -21.58
N VAL A 457 0.16 20.21 -22.62
CA VAL A 457 0.26 19.63 -23.98
C VAL A 457 1.67 19.69 -24.56
N GLU A 458 2.45 20.69 -24.22
CA GLU A 458 3.84 20.83 -24.71
C GLU A 458 4.75 19.76 -24.13
N ASP A 459 4.68 19.52 -22.84
CA ASP A 459 5.48 18.50 -22.17
C ASP A 459 5.03 17.09 -22.56
N LEU A 460 3.71 16.86 -22.59
CA LEU A 460 3.14 15.57 -22.99
C LEU A 460 3.47 15.20 -24.43
N SER A 461 3.54 16.15 -25.34
CA SER A 461 3.83 15.90 -26.76
C SER A 461 5.23 15.33 -27.01
N ARG A 462 6.16 15.48 -26.04
CA ARG A 462 7.48 14.86 -26.07
C ARG A 462 7.46 13.35 -25.79
N ASN A 463 6.36 12.85 -25.23
CA ASN A 463 6.18 11.41 -24.94
C ASN A 463 5.30 10.75 -26.01
N PRO A 464 5.81 9.79 -26.81
CA PRO A 464 5.05 9.15 -27.86
C PRO A 464 3.72 8.50 -27.40
N ARG A 465 3.63 8.09 -26.15
CA ARG A 465 2.42 7.50 -25.58
C ARG A 465 1.25 8.49 -25.44
N TRP A 466 1.54 9.79 -25.45
CA TRP A 466 0.56 10.86 -25.35
C TRP A 466 0.29 11.58 -26.68
N ALA A 467 1.03 11.26 -27.73
CA ALA A 467 0.95 11.94 -29.03
C ALA A 467 -0.49 11.98 -29.57
N MET A 468 -1.22 10.86 -29.51
CA MET A 468 -2.60 10.77 -29.97
C MET A 468 -3.52 11.69 -29.13
N MET A 469 -3.41 11.68 -27.81
CA MET A 469 -4.26 12.50 -26.94
C MET A 469 -3.97 13.99 -27.12
N CYS A 470 -2.70 14.36 -27.26
CA CYS A 470 -2.31 15.73 -27.57
C CYS A 470 -2.88 16.20 -28.93
N ALA A 471 -2.86 15.35 -29.94
CA ALA A 471 -3.45 15.65 -31.24
C ALA A 471 -4.98 15.84 -31.15
N MET A 472 -5.66 15.00 -30.38
CA MET A 472 -7.11 15.13 -30.12
C MET A 472 -7.42 16.42 -29.37
N ALA A 473 -6.63 16.76 -28.35
CA ALA A 473 -6.78 17.98 -27.59
C ALA A 473 -6.67 19.25 -28.45
N LYS A 474 -5.69 19.26 -29.37
CA LYS A 474 -5.47 20.39 -30.31
C LYS A 474 -6.59 20.54 -31.36
N LYS A 475 -7.24 19.45 -31.74
CA LYS A 475 -8.31 19.41 -32.77
C LYS A 475 -9.72 19.46 -32.18
N MET A 476 -9.87 19.58 -30.86
CA MET A 476 -11.17 19.56 -30.22
C MET A 476 -11.99 20.79 -30.63
N ASP A 477 -13.27 20.57 -30.90
CA ASP A 477 -14.25 21.62 -31.17
C ASP A 477 -14.26 22.68 -30.06
N PRO A 478 -14.26 24.00 -30.41
CA PRO A 478 -14.17 25.08 -29.43
C PRO A 478 -15.29 25.09 -28.38
N GLU A 479 -16.55 24.83 -28.77
CA GLU A 479 -17.68 24.80 -27.83
C GLU A 479 -17.56 23.62 -26.86
N LYS A 480 -17.12 22.46 -27.37
CA LYS A 480 -16.84 21.28 -26.53
C LYS A 480 -15.70 21.55 -25.57
N ARG A 481 -14.64 22.23 -26.00
CA ARG A 481 -13.52 22.62 -25.15
C ARG A 481 -13.97 23.56 -24.04
N GLU A 482 -14.74 24.59 -24.37
CA GLU A 482 -15.27 25.57 -23.41
C GLU A 482 -16.14 24.88 -22.35
N ARG A 483 -17.01 23.95 -22.75
CA ARG A 483 -17.83 23.16 -21.82
C ARG A 483 -16.97 22.34 -20.86
N HIS A 484 -15.92 21.66 -21.34
CA HIS A 484 -15.02 20.90 -20.49
C HIS A 484 -14.29 21.82 -19.48
N LEU A 485 -13.81 22.96 -19.93
CA LEU A 485 -13.13 23.94 -19.06
C LEU A 485 -14.09 24.48 -18.00
N LYS A 486 -15.32 24.85 -18.40
CA LYS A 486 -16.35 25.35 -17.47
C LYS A 486 -16.66 24.31 -16.38
N ASN A 487 -16.86 23.05 -16.74
CA ASN A 487 -17.14 21.98 -15.76
C ASN A 487 -15.96 21.75 -14.81
N ALA A 488 -14.74 21.77 -15.34
CA ALA A 488 -13.53 21.58 -14.53
C ALA A 488 -13.34 22.75 -13.54
N GLU A 489 -13.40 23.99 -14.01
CA GLU A 489 -13.18 25.18 -13.16
C GLU A 489 -14.27 25.32 -12.09
N ALA A 490 -15.54 25.04 -12.45
CA ALA A 490 -16.63 25.03 -11.48
C ALA A 490 -16.38 24.03 -10.34
N PHE A 491 -15.94 22.81 -10.68
CA PHE A 491 -15.63 21.78 -9.67
C PHE A 491 -14.40 22.14 -8.84
N LEU A 492 -13.32 22.60 -9.48
CA LEU A 492 -12.10 22.99 -8.75
C LEU A 492 -12.35 24.17 -7.80
N SER A 493 -13.21 25.12 -8.17
CA SER A 493 -13.60 26.21 -7.29
C SER A 493 -14.30 25.73 -6.01
N THR A 494 -15.17 24.70 -6.10
CA THR A 494 -15.79 24.13 -4.89
C THR A 494 -14.78 23.50 -3.95
N LEU A 495 -13.69 22.89 -4.47
CA LEU A 495 -12.62 22.34 -3.64
C LEU A 495 -11.80 23.41 -2.92
N ASP A 496 -11.57 24.56 -3.59
CA ASP A 496 -10.83 25.68 -3.02
C ASP A 496 -11.64 26.40 -1.90
N ASP A 497 -12.98 26.41 -1.99
CA ASP A 497 -13.87 26.99 -0.99
C ASP A 497 -13.98 26.12 0.31
N GLU A 498 -13.66 24.82 0.25
CA GLU A 498 -13.69 23.88 1.38
C GLU A 498 -12.37 23.85 2.19
N THR A 499 -11.29 24.44 1.67
CA THR A 499 -9.95 24.44 2.26
C THR A 499 -9.60 25.74 2.95
#